data_fd72c56815464ace24749c69ef1695cf
#
_entry.id   fd72c56815464ace24749c69ef1695cf
#
_cell.length_a   1.000
_cell.length_b   1.000
_cell.length_c   1.000
_cell.angle_alpha   90.00
_cell.angle_beta   90.00
_cell.angle_gamma   90.00
#
_symmetry.space_group_name_H-M   'P 1'
#
loop_
_entity.id
_entity.type
_entity.pdbx_description
1 polymer ?
#
loop_
_entity_poly.entity_id
_entity_poly.type
_entity_poly.pdbx_seq_one_letter_code
_entity_poly.pdbx_strand_id
1 'polypeptide(L)'
;VLFKIKTVGRLKLLLKNLDDYNAFDKVIDGAQKYVKEFDEKYYQPFINKITSQCSCKNGFDFFEHSYYSNLGIPFSIDPPDNSIYSPHVYDLFIDSPLYNKYSSNERVRYIFDNVRKNQLNMNVPVVMGEWGGLCPKKTDWFSHIDFVYSLIEQNQWSSLYWNYYFENDEFVRLMNRPYPIAVCGDIISYRTDSNERKF
;
A
#
# COMPACT_ATOMS: atom_id res chain seq x y z
N VAL A 1 1.84 11.49 -16.45
CA VAL A 1 2.96 12.42 -16.21
C VAL A 1 4.26 11.87 -16.81
N LEU A 2 4.62 10.59 -16.57
CA LEU A 2 5.85 9.99 -17.12
C LEU A 2 5.96 10.05 -18.64
N PHE A 3 4.84 9.93 -19.36
CA PHE A 3 4.82 10.01 -20.82
C PHE A 3 5.17 11.40 -21.43
N LYS A 4 5.24 12.45 -20.60
CA LYS A 4 5.64 13.79 -21.01
C LYS A 4 7.09 14.15 -20.71
N ILE A 5 7.87 13.20 -20.15
CA ILE A 5 9.28 13.43 -19.84
C ILE A 5 10.09 13.30 -21.13
N LYS A 6 10.34 14.43 -21.80
CA LYS A 6 11.04 14.47 -23.10
C LYS A 6 12.57 14.54 -22.98
N THR A 7 13.12 14.72 -21.78
CA THR A 7 14.57 14.89 -21.61
C THR A 7 15.08 14.28 -20.30
N VAL A 8 16.34 13.80 -20.32
CA VAL A 8 17.05 13.27 -19.15
C VAL A 8 17.08 14.29 -17.98
N GLY A 9 17.14 15.60 -18.30
CA GLY A 9 17.12 16.64 -17.28
C GLY A 9 15.80 16.72 -16.50
N ARG A 10 14.66 16.55 -17.19
CA ARG A 10 13.34 16.51 -16.54
C ARG A 10 13.16 15.26 -15.70
N LEU A 11 13.69 14.11 -16.15
CA LEU A 11 13.69 12.89 -15.35
C LEU A 11 14.52 13.07 -14.08
N LYS A 12 15.71 13.67 -14.16
CA LYS A 12 16.54 13.95 -12.98
C LYS A 12 15.84 14.90 -12.00
N LEU A 13 15.15 15.92 -12.51
CA LEU A 13 14.37 16.83 -11.68
C LEU A 13 13.20 16.13 -10.99
N LEU A 14 12.47 15.27 -11.71
CA LEU A 14 11.41 14.44 -11.14
C LEU A 14 11.97 13.55 -10.04
N LEU A 15 13.07 12.83 -10.30
CA LEU A 15 13.71 11.93 -9.35
C LEU A 15 14.20 12.68 -8.08
N LYS A 16 14.71 13.91 -8.24
CA LYS A 16 15.13 14.75 -7.12
C LYS A 16 13.95 15.21 -6.24
N ASN A 17 12.79 15.41 -6.83
CA ASN A 17 11.60 15.91 -6.13
C ASN A 17 10.66 14.80 -5.66
N LEU A 18 10.95 13.53 -5.95
CA LEU A 18 10.12 12.42 -5.48
C LEU A 18 10.14 12.22 -3.97
N ASP A 19 11.16 12.71 -3.29
CA ASP A 19 11.28 12.72 -1.83
C ASP A 19 10.87 14.07 -1.22
N ASP A 20 10.44 15.03 -2.04
CA ASP A 20 9.81 16.27 -1.60
C ASP A 20 8.30 16.07 -1.48
N TYR A 21 7.82 15.86 -0.26
CA TYR A 21 6.40 15.62 0.02
C TYR A 21 5.51 16.78 -0.41
N ASN A 22 5.98 18.03 -0.36
CA ASN A 22 5.22 19.18 -0.86
C ASN A 22 5.00 19.12 -2.37
N ALA A 23 5.99 18.62 -3.12
CA ALA A 23 5.82 18.39 -4.55
C ALA A 23 4.90 17.19 -4.83
N PHE A 24 4.96 16.18 -3.98
CA PHE A 24 4.12 14.99 -4.07
C PHE A 24 2.66 15.32 -3.74
N ASP A 25 2.40 16.12 -2.70
CA ASP A 25 1.06 16.63 -2.37
C ASP A 25 0.42 17.36 -3.54
N LYS A 26 1.16 18.21 -4.24
CA LYS A 26 0.65 18.90 -5.43
C LYS A 26 0.29 17.96 -6.58
N VAL A 27 1.00 16.84 -6.73
CA VAL A 27 0.66 15.79 -7.71
C VAL A 27 -0.63 15.09 -7.29
N ILE A 28 -0.77 14.77 -6.01
CA ILE A 28 -1.96 14.15 -5.44
C ILE A 28 -3.17 15.08 -5.62
N ASP A 29 -3.05 16.33 -5.22
CA ASP A 29 -4.11 17.35 -5.35
C ASP A 29 -4.55 17.49 -6.83
N GLY A 30 -3.59 17.54 -7.75
CA GLY A 30 -3.86 17.60 -9.18
C GLY A 30 -4.55 16.35 -9.74
N ALA A 31 -4.27 15.19 -9.19
CA ALA A 31 -4.88 13.92 -9.59
C ALA A 31 -6.23 13.69 -8.92
N GLN A 32 -6.42 14.19 -7.70
CA GLN A 32 -7.60 13.94 -6.88
C GLN A 32 -8.91 14.31 -7.58
N LYS A 33 -8.91 15.40 -8.34
CA LYS A 33 -10.09 15.83 -9.11
C LYS A 33 -10.56 14.75 -10.09
N TYR A 34 -9.60 14.16 -10.82
CA TYR A 34 -9.92 13.10 -11.79
C TYR A 34 -10.35 11.80 -11.11
N VAL A 35 -9.69 11.46 -10.02
CA VAL A 35 -10.02 10.25 -9.24
C VAL A 35 -11.41 10.40 -8.65
N LYS A 36 -11.73 11.54 -8.05
CA LYS A 36 -13.05 11.83 -7.51
C LYS A 36 -14.15 11.74 -8.58
N GLU A 37 -13.95 12.36 -9.75
CA GLU A 37 -14.92 12.28 -10.85
C GLU A 37 -15.10 10.82 -11.33
N PHE A 38 -14.01 10.05 -11.41
CA PHE A 38 -14.07 8.63 -11.77
C PHE A 38 -14.80 7.82 -10.70
N ASP A 39 -14.49 8.02 -9.43
CA ASP A 39 -15.10 7.32 -8.31
C ASP A 39 -16.61 7.57 -8.26
N GLU A 40 -17.04 8.82 -8.33
CA GLU A 40 -18.45 9.20 -8.26
C GLU A 40 -19.26 8.72 -9.47
N LYS A 41 -18.67 8.82 -10.67
CA LYS A 41 -19.38 8.54 -11.93
C LYS A 41 -19.40 7.08 -12.33
N TYR A 42 -18.34 6.34 -12.03
CA TYR A 42 -18.16 4.99 -12.52
C TYR A 42 -17.98 3.96 -11.40
N TYR A 43 -17.09 4.23 -10.45
CA TYR A 43 -16.69 3.22 -9.49
C TYR A 43 -17.76 2.99 -8.41
N GLN A 44 -18.32 4.04 -7.84
CA GLN A 44 -19.41 3.92 -6.87
C GLN A 44 -20.65 3.21 -7.45
N PRO A 45 -21.16 3.57 -8.66
CA PRO A 45 -22.27 2.82 -9.27
C PRO A 45 -21.93 1.36 -9.57
N PHE A 46 -20.67 1.07 -9.92
CA PHE A 46 -20.21 -0.31 -10.16
C PHE A 46 -20.20 -1.13 -8.86
N ILE A 47 -19.64 -0.59 -7.77
CA ILE A 47 -19.65 -1.24 -6.44
C ILE A 47 -21.09 -1.50 -6.01
N ASN A 48 -21.96 -0.49 -6.05
CA ASN A 48 -23.37 -0.62 -5.65
C ASN A 48 -24.08 -1.71 -6.44
N LYS A 49 -23.79 -1.81 -7.74
CA LYS A 49 -24.38 -2.85 -8.59
C LYS A 49 -23.91 -4.24 -8.21
N ILE A 50 -22.61 -4.44 -7.98
CA ILE A 50 -22.07 -5.74 -7.56
C ILE A 50 -22.67 -6.13 -6.21
N THR A 51 -22.60 -5.26 -5.21
CA THR A 51 -23.10 -5.53 -3.87
C THR A 51 -24.59 -5.89 -3.88
N SER A 52 -25.40 -5.18 -4.69
CA SER A 52 -26.84 -5.48 -4.80
C SER A 52 -27.14 -6.83 -5.48
N GLN A 53 -26.20 -7.37 -6.24
CA GLN A 53 -26.36 -8.63 -6.97
C GLN A 53 -25.67 -9.82 -6.29
N CYS A 54 -24.73 -9.56 -5.36
CA CYS A 54 -24.09 -10.62 -4.59
C CYS A 54 -25.06 -11.21 -3.57
N SER A 55 -25.31 -12.51 -3.68
CA SER A 55 -26.18 -13.27 -2.77
C SER A 55 -25.50 -13.68 -1.46
N CYS A 56 -24.21 -13.39 -1.27
CA CYS A 56 -23.45 -13.72 -0.07
C CYS A 56 -23.84 -12.82 1.10
N LYS A 57 -24.83 -13.21 1.87
CA LYS A 57 -25.30 -12.47 3.06
C LYS A 57 -24.27 -12.32 4.16
N ASN A 58 -23.21 -13.15 4.18
CA ASN A 58 -22.17 -13.16 5.22
C ASN A 58 -20.77 -13.02 4.61
N GLY A 59 -20.66 -12.52 3.40
CA GLY A 59 -19.39 -12.25 2.74
C GLY A 59 -18.84 -10.86 3.05
N PHE A 60 -17.56 -10.67 2.76
CA PHE A 60 -16.93 -9.36 2.77
C PHE A 60 -16.64 -8.92 1.34
N ASP A 61 -16.89 -7.63 1.08
CA ASP A 61 -16.56 -7.02 -0.21
C ASP A 61 -15.19 -6.37 -0.11
N PHE A 62 -14.20 -6.96 -0.78
CA PHE A 62 -12.86 -6.39 -0.89
C PHE A 62 -12.84 -5.41 -2.05
N PHE A 63 -12.47 -4.17 -1.78
CA PHE A 63 -12.36 -3.13 -2.80
C PHE A 63 -11.00 -2.45 -2.76
N GLU A 64 -10.52 -2.04 -3.90
CA GLU A 64 -9.25 -1.37 -4.04
C GLU A 64 -9.34 -0.17 -4.99
N HIS A 65 -8.34 0.67 -4.91
CA HIS A 65 -8.23 1.91 -5.64
C HIS A 65 -7.43 1.77 -6.94
N SER A 66 -7.31 0.56 -7.48
CA SER A 66 -6.51 0.33 -8.68
C SER A 66 -5.10 0.94 -8.55
N TYR A 67 -4.49 1.36 -9.66
CA TYR A 67 -3.14 1.91 -9.69
C TYR A 67 -2.93 3.17 -8.80
N TYR A 68 -4.00 3.89 -8.49
CA TYR A 68 -3.92 5.13 -7.72
C TYR A 68 -3.59 4.92 -6.23
N SER A 69 -3.82 3.74 -5.67
CA SER A 69 -3.41 3.42 -4.29
C SER A 69 -1.91 3.56 -4.09
N ASN A 70 -1.10 3.22 -5.09
CA ASN A 70 0.35 3.38 -5.07
C ASN A 70 0.84 4.84 -4.97
N LEU A 71 -0.04 5.80 -5.18
CA LEU A 71 0.25 7.22 -5.03
C LEU A 71 -0.32 7.80 -3.73
N GLY A 72 -1.11 7.01 -2.98
CA GLY A 72 -1.80 7.48 -1.78
C GLY A 72 -2.89 8.51 -2.06
N ILE A 73 -3.46 8.52 -3.28
CA ILE A 73 -4.51 9.47 -3.65
C ILE A 73 -5.78 9.16 -2.84
N PRO A 74 -6.46 10.18 -2.29
CA PRO A 74 -7.70 9.98 -1.55
C PRO A 74 -8.78 9.28 -2.36
N PHE A 75 -9.49 8.39 -1.72
CA PHE A 75 -10.61 7.64 -2.27
C PHE A 75 -11.92 8.38 -2.01
N SER A 76 -12.80 8.46 -2.99
CA SER A 76 -14.04 9.25 -2.91
C SER A 76 -15.28 8.38 -3.12
N ILE A 77 -15.29 7.20 -2.46
CA ILE A 77 -16.44 6.30 -2.44
C ILE A 77 -17.05 6.24 -1.05
N ASP A 78 -18.33 5.88 -1.01
CA ASP A 78 -19.05 5.47 0.18
C ASP A 78 -19.11 3.93 0.17
N PRO A 79 -18.29 3.25 1.01
CA PRO A 79 -18.18 1.81 0.95
C PRO A 79 -19.46 1.15 1.46
N PRO A 80 -19.90 0.04 0.83
CA PRO A 80 -21.01 -0.75 1.34
C PRO A 80 -20.73 -1.33 2.73
N ASP A 81 -21.80 -1.75 3.42
CA ASP A 81 -21.68 -2.56 4.64
C ASP A 81 -20.83 -3.82 4.40
N ASN A 82 -20.07 -4.26 5.39
CA ASN A 82 -19.16 -5.40 5.30
C ASN A 82 -18.00 -5.24 4.27
N SER A 83 -17.64 -4.02 3.95
CA SER A 83 -16.51 -3.75 3.06
C SER A 83 -15.16 -3.80 3.76
N ILE A 84 -14.16 -4.24 3.02
CA ILE A 84 -12.74 -4.23 3.42
C ILE A 84 -11.96 -3.44 2.37
N TYR A 85 -11.23 -2.43 2.81
CA TYR A 85 -10.32 -1.70 1.94
C TYR A 85 -9.05 -2.52 1.72
N SER A 86 -8.78 -2.86 0.46
CA SER A 86 -7.68 -3.76 0.07
C SER A 86 -6.69 -3.07 -0.87
N PRO A 87 -5.96 -2.02 -0.41
CA PRO A 87 -5.06 -1.27 -1.27
C PRO A 87 -3.84 -2.10 -1.67
N HIS A 88 -3.30 -1.83 -2.87
CA HIS A 88 -1.98 -2.27 -3.28
C HIS A 88 -0.98 -1.15 -3.02
N VAL A 89 0.10 -1.42 -2.31
CA VAL A 89 1.11 -0.42 -1.97
C VAL A 89 2.51 -0.89 -2.30
N TYR A 90 3.16 -0.14 -3.18
CA TYR A 90 4.53 -0.37 -3.59
C TYR A 90 5.32 0.94 -3.64
N ASP A 91 6.65 0.84 -3.53
CA ASP A 91 7.51 1.94 -3.94
C ASP A 91 7.34 2.18 -5.45
N LEU A 92 7.38 3.44 -5.88
CA LEU A 92 7.15 3.83 -7.28
C LEU A 92 8.16 3.26 -8.28
N PHE A 93 9.28 2.74 -7.79
CA PHE A 93 10.34 2.16 -8.61
C PHE A 93 10.34 0.64 -8.63
N ILE A 94 9.35 -0.03 -8.00
CA ILE A 94 9.31 -1.48 -7.81
C ILE A 94 9.57 -2.26 -9.10
N ASP A 95 8.96 -1.85 -10.21
CA ASP A 95 9.06 -2.51 -11.51
C ASP A 95 10.21 -1.98 -12.37
N SER A 96 11.20 -1.33 -11.77
CA SER A 96 12.29 -0.73 -12.52
C SER A 96 13.66 -1.20 -12.03
N PRO A 97 14.66 -1.27 -12.91
CA PRO A 97 16.05 -1.53 -12.52
C PRO A 97 16.63 -0.48 -11.56
N LEU A 98 15.92 0.62 -11.38
CA LEU A 98 16.32 1.73 -10.53
C LEU A 98 15.87 1.55 -9.07
N TYR A 99 15.08 0.52 -8.77
CA TYR A 99 14.52 0.26 -7.44
C TYR A 99 15.58 0.29 -6.33
N ASN A 100 16.66 -0.46 -6.47
CA ASN A 100 17.73 -0.52 -5.47
C ASN A 100 18.42 0.84 -5.19
N LYS A 101 18.33 1.78 -6.13
CA LYS A 101 18.98 3.09 -6.02
C LYS A 101 18.05 4.18 -5.54
N TYR A 102 16.75 4.08 -5.85
CA TYR A 102 15.78 5.15 -5.68
C TYR A 102 14.55 4.75 -4.85
N SER A 103 14.50 3.52 -4.32
CA SER A 103 13.50 3.18 -3.30
C SER A 103 13.67 4.07 -2.07
N SER A 104 12.57 4.47 -1.47
CA SER A 104 12.57 5.39 -0.34
C SER A 104 11.58 4.91 0.74
N ASN A 105 12.09 4.71 1.94
CA ASN A 105 11.29 4.37 3.10
C ASN A 105 10.33 5.50 3.46
N GLU A 106 10.77 6.76 3.33
CA GLU A 106 9.95 7.94 3.62
C GLU A 106 8.78 8.03 2.65
N ARG A 107 9.02 7.78 1.34
CA ARG A 107 7.95 7.80 0.34
C ARG A 107 6.93 6.70 0.60
N VAL A 108 7.36 5.49 0.95
CA VAL A 108 6.45 4.40 1.29
C VAL A 108 5.66 4.74 2.55
N ARG A 109 6.31 5.29 3.58
CA ARG A 109 5.61 5.78 4.78
C ARG A 109 4.54 6.80 4.44
N TYR A 110 4.86 7.78 3.59
CA TYR A 110 3.89 8.78 3.14
C TYR A 110 2.67 8.14 2.45
N ILE A 111 2.88 7.13 1.61
CA ILE A 111 1.79 6.38 0.96
C ILE A 111 0.94 5.64 2.01
N PHE A 112 1.58 4.96 2.98
CA PHE A 112 0.89 4.28 4.07
C PHE A 112 0.06 5.24 4.92
N ASP A 113 0.59 6.43 5.22
CA ASP A 113 -0.12 7.47 5.97
C ASP A 113 -1.38 7.93 5.21
N ASN A 114 -1.32 8.04 3.90
CA ASN A 114 -2.49 8.37 3.08
C ASN A 114 -3.49 7.20 2.99
N VAL A 115 -3.03 5.96 2.91
CA VAL A 115 -3.91 4.78 3.04
C VAL A 115 -4.61 4.78 4.39
N ARG A 116 -3.89 5.11 5.48
CA ARG A 116 -4.48 5.23 6.81
C ARG A 116 -5.53 6.32 6.89
N LYS A 117 -5.29 7.49 6.29
CA LYS A 117 -6.30 8.56 6.19
C LYS A 117 -7.55 8.09 5.46
N ASN A 118 -7.38 7.38 4.33
CA ASN A 118 -8.50 6.82 3.58
C ASN A 118 -9.29 5.82 4.43
N GLN A 119 -8.60 4.92 5.12
CA GLN A 119 -9.24 3.96 6.05
C GLN A 119 -10.10 4.67 7.10
N LEU A 120 -9.55 5.69 7.75
CA LEU A 120 -10.25 6.43 8.81
C LEU A 120 -11.46 7.19 8.25
N ASN A 121 -11.33 7.78 7.07
CA ASN A 121 -12.43 8.50 6.42
C ASN A 121 -13.58 7.57 6.03
N MET A 122 -13.28 6.38 5.55
CA MET A 122 -14.27 5.38 5.16
C MET A 122 -14.77 4.52 6.34
N ASN A 123 -14.04 4.55 7.47
CA ASN A 123 -14.33 3.73 8.66
C ASN A 123 -14.45 2.22 8.36
N VAL A 124 -13.53 1.67 7.60
CA VAL A 124 -13.49 0.26 7.20
C VAL A 124 -12.18 -0.41 7.65
N PRO A 125 -12.16 -1.74 7.86
CA PRO A 125 -10.91 -2.45 8.07
C PRO A 125 -10.04 -2.47 6.81
N VAL A 126 -8.73 -2.67 7.00
CA VAL A 126 -7.76 -2.80 5.91
C VAL A 126 -7.16 -4.19 5.89
N VAL A 127 -7.16 -4.80 4.71
CA VAL A 127 -6.28 -5.90 4.33
C VAL A 127 -5.42 -5.40 3.19
N MET A 128 -4.13 -5.16 3.42
CA MET A 128 -3.21 -4.77 2.35
C MET A 128 -3.23 -5.85 1.26
N GLY A 129 -3.91 -5.57 0.16
CA GLY A 129 -4.22 -6.55 -0.88
C GLY A 129 -2.99 -7.01 -1.64
N GLU A 130 -2.03 -6.10 -1.79
CA GLU A 130 -0.75 -6.41 -2.40
C GLU A 130 0.34 -5.48 -1.90
N TRP A 131 1.49 -6.04 -1.57
CA TRP A 131 2.70 -5.31 -1.27
C TRP A 131 3.90 -6.21 -1.50
N GLY A 132 5.09 -5.65 -1.66
CA GLY A 132 6.25 -6.49 -1.86
C GLY A 132 7.44 -5.77 -2.45
N GLY A 133 8.32 -6.56 -3.05
CA GLY A 133 9.51 -6.11 -3.73
C GLY A 133 9.89 -7.06 -4.84
N LEU A 134 10.80 -6.64 -5.72
CA LEU A 134 11.37 -7.52 -6.74
C LEU A 134 12.06 -8.71 -6.07
N CYS A 135 12.11 -9.83 -6.79
CA CYS A 135 12.72 -11.07 -6.33
C CYS A 135 14.06 -10.86 -5.61
N PRO A 136 14.21 -11.39 -4.40
CA PRO A 136 15.36 -11.19 -3.54
C PRO A 136 16.58 -12.03 -3.98
N LYS A 137 17.16 -11.72 -5.12
CA LYS A 137 18.50 -12.23 -5.45
C LYS A 137 19.61 -11.45 -4.75
N LYS A 138 19.25 -10.33 -4.07
CA LYS A 138 20.16 -9.46 -3.33
C LYS A 138 19.56 -9.12 -1.99
N THR A 139 20.37 -9.14 -0.96
CA THR A 139 19.98 -8.87 0.43
C THR A 139 19.77 -7.39 0.74
N ASP A 140 20.19 -6.50 -0.17
CA ASP A 140 20.23 -5.04 0.04
C ASP A 140 18.87 -4.41 0.37
N TRP A 141 17.77 -5.08 0.05
CA TRP A 141 16.42 -4.57 0.26
C TRP A 141 15.57 -5.35 1.26
N PHE A 142 16.18 -6.29 1.97
CA PHE A 142 15.52 -6.88 3.13
C PHE A 142 15.20 -5.83 4.19
N SER A 143 16.07 -4.83 4.37
CA SER A 143 15.80 -3.70 5.25
C SER A 143 14.58 -2.88 4.83
N HIS A 144 14.36 -2.71 3.53
CA HIS A 144 13.17 -2.05 3.01
C HIS A 144 11.91 -2.89 3.21
N ILE A 145 11.97 -4.18 2.94
CA ILE A 145 10.86 -5.11 3.21
C ILE A 145 10.53 -5.15 4.71
N ASP A 146 11.55 -5.23 5.58
CA ASP A 146 11.37 -5.18 7.03
C ASP A 146 10.70 -3.87 7.48
N PHE A 147 11.12 -2.76 6.90
CA PHE A 147 10.51 -1.45 7.14
C PHE A 147 9.04 -1.42 6.72
N VAL A 148 8.70 -1.89 5.50
CA VAL A 148 7.31 -1.93 5.01
C VAL A 148 6.47 -2.82 5.92
N TYR A 149 7.00 -3.97 6.31
CA TYR A 149 6.32 -4.87 7.22
C TYR A 149 6.03 -4.20 8.57
N SER A 150 7.00 -3.42 9.09
CA SER A 150 6.81 -2.69 10.34
C SER A 150 5.67 -1.65 10.26
N LEU A 151 5.42 -1.06 9.09
CA LEU A 151 4.29 -0.16 8.88
C LEU A 151 2.94 -0.91 8.92
N ILE A 152 2.90 -2.11 8.36
CA ILE A 152 1.73 -2.99 8.41
C ILE A 152 1.41 -3.36 9.86
N GLU A 153 2.42 -3.77 10.63
CA GLU A 153 2.30 -4.11 12.05
C GLU A 153 1.84 -2.92 12.90
N GLN A 154 2.43 -1.74 12.69
CA GLN A 154 2.05 -0.50 13.39
C GLN A 154 0.59 -0.10 13.14
N ASN A 155 0.08 -0.36 11.96
CA ASN A 155 -1.32 -0.10 11.62
C ASN A 155 -2.26 -1.26 11.97
N GLN A 156 -1.71 -2.39 12.43
CA GLN A 156 -2.47 -3.62 12.73
C GLN A 156 -3.27 -4.13 11.53
N TRP A 157 -2.71 -3.99 10.34
CA TRP A 157 -3.34 -4.44 9.11
C TRP A 157 -2.97 -5.89 8.79
N SER A 158 -3.92 -6.63 8.26
CA SER A 158 -3.62 -7.88 7.55
C SER A 158 -3.01 -7.57 6.19
N SER A 159 -2.23 -8.51 5.64
CA SER A 159 -1.55 -8.24 4.37
C SER A 159 -1.27 -9.49 3.55
N LEU A 160 -1.21 -9.30 2.22
CA LEU A 160 -0.84 -10.32 1.25
C LEU A 160 0.43 -9.87 0.52
N TYR A 161 1.50 -10.65 0.69
CA TYR A 161 2.78 -10.35 0.04
C TYR A 161 2.78 -10.85 -1.41
N TRP A 162 3.17 -10.02 -2.35
CA TRP A 162 3.36 -10.35 -3.74
C TRP A 162 4.85 -10.33 -4.11
N ASN A 163 5.43 -11.48 -4.46
CA ASN A 163 4.82 -12.80 -4.41
C ASN A 163 5.68 -13.75 -3.57
N TYR A 164 5.13 -14.90 -3.22
CA TYR A 164 5.83 -15.90 -2.41
C TYR A 164 7.06 -16.48 -3.11
N TYR A 165 8.21 -16.43 -2.43
CA TYR A 165 9.51 -16.85 -2.95
C TYR A 165 10.20 -17.78 -1.95
N PHE A 166 10.14 -19.09 -2.18
CA PHE A 166 10.67 -20.09 -1.24
C PHE A 166 12.09 -20.56 -1.54
N GLU A 167 12.74 -20.05 -2.60
CA GLU A 167 14.12 -20.41 -2.94
C GLU A 167 15.18 -19.64 -2.15
N ASN A 168 14.76 -18.74 -1.26
CA ASN A 168 15.65 -17.92 -0.44
C ASN A 168 15.26 -18.05 1.04
N ASP A 169 16.04 -18.79 1.81
CA ASP A 169 15.80 -19.04 3.23
C ASP A 169 15.78 -17.77 4.07
N GLU A 170 16.59 -16.77 3.74
CA GLU A 170 16.66 -15.49 4.44
C GLU A 170 15.36 -14.70 4.23
N PHE A 171 14.87 -14.70 3.00
CA PHE A 171 13.57 -14.11 2.67
C PHE A 171 12.42 -14.81 3.42
N VAL A 172 12.42 -16.14 3.42
CA VAL A 172 11.41 -16.92 4.13
C VAL A 172 11.43 -16.59 5.64
N ARG A 173 12.63 -16.44 6.23
CA ARG A 173 12.78 -16.01 7.63
C ARG A 173 12.23 -14.61 7.88
N LEU A 174 12.50 -13.67 6.97
CA LEU A 174 12.00 -12.30 7.05
C LEU A 174 10.47 -12.26 7.03
N MET A 175 9.85 -13.09 6.19
CA MET A 175 8.39 -13.14 6.03
C MET A 175 7.69 -13.94 7.13
N ASN A 176 8.39 -14.89 7.76
CA ASN A 176 7.83 -15.73 8.83
C ASN A 176 7.97 -15.03 10.19
N ARG A 177 7.12 -14.04 10.42
CA ARG A 177 7.12 -13.21 11.63
C ARG A 177 6.15 -13.77 12.69
N PRO A 178 6.52 -13.75 13.96
CA PRO A 178 5.57 -13.99 15.02
C PRO A 178 4.53 -12.87 15.07
N TYR A 179 3.33 -13.21 15.47
CA TYR A 179 2.23 -12.26 15.69
C TYR A 179 1.43 -12.67 16.92
N PRO A 180 0.79 -11.72 17.63
CA PRO A 180 -0.02 -12.03 18.78
C PRO A 180 -1.29 -12.80 18.35
N ILE A 181 -1.48 -14.02 18.92
CA ILE A 181 -2.68 -14.85 18.66
C ILE A 181 -3.84 -14.38 19.54
N ALA A 182 -3.53 -14.01 20.78
CA ALA A 182 -4.50 -13.51 21.74
C ALA A 182 -3.82 -12.53 22.69
N VAL A 183 -4.52 -11.49 23.05
CA VAL A 183 -4.09 -10.48 24.03
C VAL A 183 -5.22 -10.17 25.00
N CYS A 184 -4.85 -9.73 26.20
CA CYS A 184 -5.81 -9.20 27.17
C CYS A 184 -5.77 -7.66 27.10
N GLY A 185 -6.86 -7.07 26.62
CA GLY A 185 -6.97 -5.63 26.38
C GLY A 185 -6.80 -5.24 24.91
N ASP A 186 -6.68 -3.95 24.66
CA ASP A 186 -6.55 -3.41 23.32
C ASP A 186 -5.08 -3.38 22.86
N ILE A 187 -4.81 -3.91 21.68
CA ILE A 187 -3.50 -3.75 21.03
C ILE A 187 -3.45 -2.35 20.44
N ILE A 188 -2.55 -1.51 20.94
CA ILE A 188 -2.31 -0.17 20.40
C ILE A 188 -1.36 -0.26 19.20
N SER A 189 -0.27 -1.01 19.35
CA SER A 189 0.68 -1.31 18.28
C SER A 189 1.55 -2.50 18.67
N TYR A 190 2.14 -3.15 17.71
CA TYR A 190 3.22 -4.12 17.93
C TYR A 190 4.27 -3.99 16.83
N ARG A 191 5.45 -4.50 17.09
CA ARG A 191 6.53 -4.62 16.13
C ARG A 191 7.29 -5.90 16.37
N THR A 192 7.55 -6.63 15.31
CA THR A 192 8.39 -7.81 15.36
C THR A 192 9.85 -7.46 15.22
N ASP A 193 10.70 -7.98 16.08
CA ASP A 193 12.14 -8.07 15.82
C ASP A 193 12.41 -9.32 14.98
N SER A 194 12.73 -9.12 13.71
CA SER A 194 12.97 -10.21 12.76
C SER A 194 14.22 -11.03 13.11
N ASN A 195 15.20 -10.46 13.81
CA ASN A 195 16.43 -11.16 14.22
C ASN A 195 16.20 -12.02 15.47
N GLU A 196 15.50 -11.47 16.45
CA GLU A 196 15.23 -12.18 17.71
C GLU A 196 13.95 -13.00 17.70
N ARG A 197 13.12 -12.87 16.66
CA ARG A 197 11.79 -13.52 16.57
C ARG A 197 10.89 -13.22 17.76
N LYS A 198 10.96 -11.99 18.25
CA LYS A 198 10.15 -11.46 19.36
C LYS A 198 9.27 -10.31 18.87
N PHE A 199 8.23 -10.02 19.62
CA PHE A 199 7.34 -8.87 19.45
C PHE A 199 7.03 -8.20 20.78
#